data_bfb9b7d49ff6bad2287c321df5eb5c45
#
_entry.id   bfb9b7d49ff6bad2287c321df5eb5c45
#
_cell.length_a   1.000
_cell.length_b   1.000
_cell.length_c   1.000
_cell.angle_alpha   90.00
_cell.angle_beta   90.00
_cell.angle_gamma   90.00
#
_symmetry.space_group_name_H-M   'P 1'
#
loop_
_entity.id
_entity.type
_entity.pdbx_description
1 polymer ?
#
loop_
_entity_poly.entity_id
_entity_poly.type
_entity_poly.pdbx_seq_one_letter_code
_entity_poly.pdbx_strand_id
1 'polypeptide(L)'
;MQKGGRFRPRDGIRWVQAHESLSLLVFLWVVGLAYTVPTFGIGAIWDSDYLNYWFGPRAVRAGVNIYDVATYQHYGLSIFPHANPPQFNFTYPPHALFLFWPLSYLPPYVSLAAWDAASLAAFWLAARRVVPKGLPTFLVVLSPATILCLNFGQTSLISGALFLMAAGGSGAATGLLTFKPQLGFLAAPLLLLKGRKPVIIAVAATLFLIAASQLVFGHWYDFLTHASGYQAGQIFDEEKKNIWYIIGTTPAMGYGVRGFLIYLVVASIVLIRNFNVWTAATATFLISPYGFHYDMSVVCLGFAILLYTYWDGMPLWQRLTASLAFLTPIIVWYGTWWVPPIMLLGLFVQTQCFPGVQLIWKRGRPALAEVNP
;
A
#
# COMPACT_ATOMS: atom_id res chain seq x y z
N MET A 1 0.67 49.98 12.39
CA MET A 1 2.07 49.64 12.02
C MET A 1 2.52 48.46 12.90
N GLN A 2 2.36 47.23 12.44
CA GLN A 2 2.92 46.04 13.12
C GLN A 2 4.42 45.99 12.80
N LYS A 3 5.23 46.03 13.88
CA LYS A 3 6.69 45.85 13.78
C LYS A 3 6.99 44.45 13.28
N GLY A 4 7.50 44.31 12.08
CA GLY A 4 8.04 43.07 11.55
C GLY A 4 9.18 42.54 12.43
N GLY A 5 8.88 41.59 13.27
CA GLY A 5 9.89 40.91 14.10
C GLY A 5 10.88 40.19 13.19
N ARG A 6 12.15 40.61 13.21
CA ARG A 6 13.22 39.86 12.53
C ARG A 6 13.32 38.48 13.16
N PHE A 7 13.10 37.45 12.35
CA PHE A 7 13.32 36.06 12.74
C PHE A 7 14.78 35.89 13.19
N ARG A 8 15.01 35.59 14.47
CA ARG A 8 16.35 35.35 15.00
C ARG A 8 16.67 33.84 14.89
N PRO A 9 17.91 33.44 14.53
CA PRO A 9 18.28 32.03 14.44
C PRO A 9 17.95 31.20 15.70
N ARG A 10 17.98 31.82 16.89
CA ARG A 10 17.59 31.23 18.15
C ARG A 10 16.07 30.85 18.22
N ASP A 11 15.23 31.53 17.47
CA ASP A 11 13.79 31.27 17.45
C ASP A 11 13.50 30.00 16.66
N GLY A 12 14.28 29.72 15.61
CA GLY A 12 14.22 28.47 14.84
C GLY A 12 14.63 27.25 15.66
N ILE A 13 15.71 27.34 16.46
CA ILE A 13 16.15 26.25 17.34
C ILE A 13 15.12 25.95 18.42
N ARG A 14 14.51 26.98 19.03
CA ARG A 14 13.43 26.82 20.02
C ARG A 14 12.18 26.20 19.40
N TRP A 15 11.84 26.56 18.16
CA TRP A 15 10.72 25.97 17.45
C TRP A 15 10.97 24.49 17.17
N VAL A 16 12.17 24.11 16.71
CA VAL A 16 12.58 22.71 16.49
C VAL A 16 12.47 21.90 17.79
N GLN A 17 12.96 22.44 18.91
CA GLN A 17 12.86 21.78 20.21
C GLN A 17 11.41 21.60 20.69
N ALA A 18 10.53 22.56 20.41
CA ALA A 18 9.10 22.47 20.74
C ALA A 18 8.32 21.54 19.81
N HIS A 19 8.89 21.15 18.65
CA HIS A 19 8.22 20.35 17.61
C HIS A 19 9.13 19.24 17.08
N GLU A 20 9.85 18.56 17.97
CA GLU A 20 10.84 17.53 17.60
C GLU A 20 10.28 16.46 16.66
N SER A 21 9.07 15.95 16.94
CA SER A 21 8.42 14.94 16.11
C SER A 21 8.14 15.44 14.68
N LEU A 22 7.69 16.69 14.55
CA LEU A 22 7.44 17.30 13.24
C LEU A 22 8.74 17.56 12.50
N SER A 23 9.78 18.01 13.20
CA SER A 23 11.11 18.22 12.62
C SER A 23 11.72 16.92 12.13
N LEU A 24 11.58 15.83 12.90
CA LEU A 24 11.98 14.49 12.46
C LEU A 24 11.19 14.05 11.21
N LEU A 25 9.88 14.22 11.19
CA LEU A 25 9.08 13.83 10.03
C LEU A 25 9.48 14.62 8.77
N VAL A 26 9.76 15.92 8.91
CA VAL A 26 10.30 16.74 7.80
C VAL A 26 11.65 16.20 7.34
N PHE A 27 12.55 15.87 8.29
CA PHE A 27 13.84 15.28 7.96
C PHE A 27 13.69 13.93 7.24
N LEU A 28 12.88 13.03 7.76
CA LEU A 28 12.60 11.71 7.13
C LEU A 28 11.99 11.88 5.73
N TRP A 29 11.12 12.86 5.57
CA TRP A 29 10.54 13.21 4.28
C TRP A 29 11.59 13.72 3.29
N VAL A 30 12.46 14.64 3.71
CA VAL A 30 13.57 15.15 2.88
C VAL A 30 14.51 14.03 2.48
N VAL A 31 14.89 13.14 3.41
CA VAL A 31 15.73 11.97 3.12
C VAL A 31 15.03 11.06 2.10
N GLY A 32 13.74 10.80 2.31
CA GLY A 32 12.93 10.00 1.39
C GLY A 32 12.91 10.59 -0.04
N LEU A 33 12.65 11.88 -0.17
CA LEU A 33 12.65 12.58 -1.46
C LEU A 33 14.03 12.62 -2.11
N ALA A 34 15.05 12.98 -1.34
CA ALA A 34 16.43 13.09 -1.82
C ALA A 34 16.96 11.76 -2.36
N TYR A 35 16.43 10.64 -1.87
CA TYR A 35 16.78 9.32 -2.37
C TYR A 35 15.91 8.91 -3.58
N THR A 36 14.57 9.00 -3.45
CA THR A 36 13.66 8.44 -4.45
C THR A 36 13.67 9.21 -5.77
N VAL A 37 13.72 10.54 -5.72
CA VAL A 37 13.67 11.37 -6.94
C VAL A 37 14.90 11.18 -7.84
N PRO A 38 16.15 11.25 -7.36
CA PRO A 38 17.32 11.02 -8.20
C PRO A 38 17.47 9.56 -8.65
N THR A 39 17.05 8.59 -7.81
CA THR A 39 17.27 7.16 -8.10
C THR A 39 16.33 6.64 -9.16
N PHE A 40 15.07 7.06 -9.12
CA PHE A 40 14.04 6.53 -10.00
C PHE A 40 13.64 7.50 -11.12
N GLY A 41 13.94 8.77 -10.97
CA GLY A 41 13.56 9.81 -11.94
C GLY A 41 12.04 9.94 -12.08
N ILE A 42 11.61 10.62 -13.14
CA ILE A 42 10.24 10.51 -13.65
C ILE A 42 10.31 9.41 -14.69
N GLY A 43 9.89 8.20 -14.35
CA GLY A 43 9.99 7.02 -15.20
C GLY A 43 9.31 7.26 -16.55
N ALA A 44 9.96 6.84 -17.63
CA ALA A 44 9.30 6.80 -18.92
C ALA A 44 8.11 5.83 -18.80
N ILE A 45 6.96 6.20 -19.32
CA ILE A 45 5.76 5.35 -19.29
C ILE A 45 6.02 3.94 -19.81
N TRP A 46 6.96 3.83 -20.76
CA TRP A 46 7.37 2.59 -21.40
C TRP A 46 8.14 1.63 -20.47
N ASP A 47 8.68 2.15 -19.37
CA ASP A 47 9.38 1.40 -18.32
C ASP A 47 8.59 1.33 -17.01
N SER A 48 7.36 1.85 -17.02
CA SER A 48 6.48 1.84 -15.84
C SER A 48 5.47 0.70 -15.89
N ASP A 49 5.08 0.20 -14.73
CA ASP A 49 3.99 -0.79 -14.60
C ASP A 49 2.65 -0.24 -15.12
N TYR A 50 2.52 1.09 -15.19
CA TYR A 50 1.33 1.75 -15.73
C TYR A 50 1.07 1.40 -17.19
N LEU A 51 2.10 1.14 -17.98
CA LEU A 51 1.93 0.71 -19.38
C LEU A 51 0.96 -0.48 -19.46
N ASN A 52 1.11 -1.45 -18.56
CA ASN A 52 0.26 -2.62 -18.51
C ASN A 52 -1.20 -2.29 -18.19
N TYR A 53 -1.44 -1.33 -17.30
CA TYR A 53 -2.80 -0.90 -16.93
C TYR A 53 -3.48 -0.12 -18.06
N TRP A 54 -2.75 0.73 -18.74
CA TRP A 54 -3.25 1.48 -19.87
C TRP A 54 -3.46 0.60 -21.11
N PHE A 55 -2.57 -0.36 -21.35
CA PHE A 55 -2.57 -1.20 -22.54
C PHE A 55 -3.49 -2.42 -22.39
N GLY A 56 -3.63 -3.01 -21.22
CA GLY A 56 -4.47 -4.19 -20.98
C GLY A 56 -5.89 -4.05 -21.52
N PRO A 57 -6.66 -2.99 -21.19
CA PRO A 57 -7.99 -2.78 -21.76
C PRO A 57 -7.99 -2.61 -23.29
N ARG A 58 -6.92 -2.09 -23.87
CA ARG A 58 -6.76 -1.98 -25.34
C ARG A 58 -6.58 -3.35 -26.00
N ALA A 59 -5.77 -4.19 -25.39
CA ALA A 59 -5.56 -5.56 -25.83
C ALA A 59 -6.85 -6.38 -25.76
N VAL A 60 -7.61 -6.26 -24.67
CA VAL A 60 -8.93 -6.91 -24.55
C VAL A 60 -9.88 -6.46 -25.66
N ARG A 61 -9.94 -5.16 -26.00
CA ARG A 61 -10.74 -4.66 -27.13
C ARG A 61 -10.30 -5.22 -28.49
N ALA A 62 -9.03 -5.56 -28.63
CA ALA A 62 -8.48 -6.19 -29.82
C ALA A 62 -8.69 -7.73 -29.83
N GLY A 63 -9.37 -8.30 -28.84
CA GLY A 63 -9.62 -9.73 -28.74
C GLY A 63 -8.43 -10.53 -28.20
N VAL A 64 -7.43 -9.88 -27.60
CA VAL A 64 -6.24 -10.53 -27.06
C VAL A 64 -6.52 -10.99 -25.63
N ASN A 65 -6.19 -12.25 -25.33
CA ASN A 65 -6.22 -12.76 -23.97
C ASN A 65 -5.01 -12.23 -23.19
N ILE A 66 -5.25 -11.27 -22.28
CA ILE A 66 -4.21 -10.60 -21.48
C ILE A 66 -3.65 -11.49 -20.35
N TYR A 67 -4.26 -12.64 -20.08
CA TYR A 67 -3.79 -13.62 -19.09
C TYR A 67 -2.96 -14.74 -19.72
N ASP A 68 -2.98 -14.88 -21.03
CA ASP A 68 -1.97 -15.64 -21.78
C ASP A 68 -0.75 -14.74 -21.97
N VAL A 69 0.25 -14.92 -21.11
CA VAL A 69 1.44 -14.05 -21.06
C VAL A 69 2.15 -14.01 -22.42
N ALA A 70 2.27 -15.15 -23.11
CA ALA A 70 2.98 -15.21 -24.40
C ALA A 70 2.23 -14.42 -25.49
N THR A 71 0.93 -14.62 -25.61
CA THR A 71 0.08 -13.89 -26.55
C THR A 71 0.06 -12.40 -26.26
N TYR A 72 -0.06 -12.02 -24.99
CA TYR A 72 -0.11 -10.62 -24.57
C TYR A 72 1.22 -9.91 -24.82
N GLN A 73 2.35 -10.54 -24.50
CA GLN A 73 3.69 -10.02 -24.78
C GLN A 73 3.93 -9.87 -26.28
N HIS A 74 3.59 -10.90 -27.07
CA HIS A 74 3.73 -10.83 -28.53
C HIS A 74 2.93 -9.66 -29.12
N TYR A 75 1.68 -9.49 -28.72
CA TYR A 75 0.85 -8.37 -29.15
C TYR A 75 1.42 -7.02 -28.67
N GLY A 76 1.86 -6.93 -27.44
CA GLY A 76 2.47 -5.71 -26.89
C GLY A 76 3.73 -5.30 -27.66
N LEU A 77 4.63 -6.23 -27.93
CA LEU A 77 5.86 -5.98 -28.69
C LEU A 77 5.61 -5.67 -30.16
N SER A 78 4.54 -6.17 -30.76
CA SER A 78 4.16 -5.81 -32.13
C SER A 78 3.78 -4.34 -32.27
N ILE A 79 3.31 -3.71 -31.20
CA ILE A 79 2.92 -2.29 -31.14
C ILE A 79 4.03 -1.43 -30.57
N PHE A 80 4.75 -1.94 -29.57
CA PHE A 80 5.82 -1.25 -28.84
C PHE A 80 7.11 -2.08 -28.86
N PRO A 81 7.82 -2.14 -30.01
CA PRO A 81 8.97 -3.02 -30.19
C PRO A 81 10.16 -2.71 -29.27
N HIS A 82 10.18 -1.54 -28.65
CA HIS A 82 11.23 -1.11 -27.72
C HIS A 82 10.81 -1.25 -26.24
N ALA A 83 9.57 -1.70 -25.96
CA ALA A 83 9.13 -1.92 -24.57
C ALA A 83 9.78 -3.20 -24.00
N ASN A 84 9.98 -3.21 -22.70
CA ASN A 84 10.49 -4.39 -22.00
C ASN A 84 9.38 -5.47 -21.93
N PRO A 85 9.60 -6.70 -22.48
CA PRO A 85 8.59 -7.76 -22.49
C PRO A 85 7.91 -8.06 -21.14
N PRO A 86 8.65 -8.14 -20.00
CA PRO A 86 8.04 -8.40 -18.71
C PRO A 86 6.94 -7.42 -18.28
N GLN A 87 6.87 -6.23 -18.88
CA GLN A 87 5.82 -5.25 -18.56
C GLN A 87 4.44 -5.66 -19.11
N PHE A 88 4.37 -6.50 -20.14
CA PHE A 88 3.11 -7.03 -20.66
C PHE A 88 2.68 -8.28 -19.88
N ASN A 89 2.27 -8.07 -18.63
CA ASN A 89 1.81 -9.11 -17.73
C ASN A 89 0.69 -8.57 -16.84
N PHE A 90 -0.55 -8.80 -17.24
CA PHE A 90 -1.72 -8.31 -16.50
C PHE A 90 -2.08 -9.29 -15.37
N THR A 91 -1.67 -8.97 -14.16
CA THR A 91 -1.80 -9.86 -12.99
C THR A 91 -3.02 -9.55 -12.09
N TYR A 92 -3.82 -8.58 -12.46
CA TYR A 92 -5.01 -8.19 -11.71
C TYR A 92 -6.24 -9.01 -12.13
N PRO A 93 -7.22 -9.22 -11.22
CA PRO A 93 -8.48 -9.86 -11.57
C PRO A 93 -9.22 -9.07 -12.66
N PRO A 94 -10.09 -9.72 -13.48
CA PRO A 94 -10.78 -9.08 -14.60
C PRO A 94 -11.57 -7.81 -14.24
N HIS A 95 -12.15 -7.74 -13.05
CA HIS A 95 -12.87 -6.54 -12.61
C HIS A 95 -11.98 -5.30 -12.40
N ALA A 96 -10.66 -5.46 -12.28
CA ALA A 96 -9.73 -4.32 -12.27
C ALA A 96 -9.73 -3.55 -13.59
N LEU A 97 -10.09 -4.21 -14.70
CA LEU A 97 -10.24 -3.55 -16.00
C LEU A 97 -11.22 -2.38 -15.97
N PHE A 98 -12.29 -2.45 -15.15
CA PHE A 98 -13.20 -1.32 -15.01
C PHE A 98 -12.51 -0.04 -14.54
N LEU A 99 -11.50 -0.17 -13.70
CA LEU A 99 -10.72 0.95 -13.18
C LEU A 99 -9.88 1.61 -14.27
N PHE A 100 -9.29 0.80 -15.14
CA PHE A 100 -8.37 1.26 -16.17
C PHE A 100 -9.04 1.53 -17.53
N TRP A 101 -10.25 1.01 -17.74
CA TRP A 101 -10.96 1.08 -19.02
C TRP A 101 -11.11 2.49 -19.56
N PRO A 102 -11.63 3.49 -18.78
CA PRO A 102 -11.77 4.85 -19.28
C PRO A 102 -10.41 5.52 -19.58
N LEU A 103 -9.39 5.21 -18.80
CA LEU A 103 -8.04 5.77 -18.97
C LEU A 103 -7.37 5.28 -20.24
N SER A 104 -7.71 4.08 -20.70
CA SER A 104 -7.15 3.49 -21.90
C SER A 104 -7.55 4.19 -23.22
N TYR A 105 -8.51 5.12 -23.19
CA TYR A 105 -8.85 5.95 -24.34
C TYR A 105 -7.98 7.20 -24.49
N LEU A 106 -7.30 7.61 -23.42
CA LEU A 106 -6.44 8.78 -23.40
C LEU A 106 -5.06 8.46 -24.02
N PRO A 107 -4.33 9.48 -24.52
CA PRO A 107 -2.91 9.32 -24.82
C PRO A 107 -2.14 8.85 -23.58
N PRO A 108 -1.08 8.04 -23.71
CA PRO A 108 -0.46 7.33 -22.58
C PRO A 108 -0.01 8.26 -21.44
N TYR A 109 0.68 9.36 -21.76
CA TYR A 109 1.16 10.30 -20.75
C TYR A 109 0.03 11.10 -20.07
N VAL A 110 -1.01 11.46 -20.82
CA VAL A 110 -2.21 12.10 -20.27
C VAL A 110 -2.95 11.15 -19.34
N SER A 111 -3.02 9.89 -19.73
CA SER A 111 -3.61 8.83 -18.94
C SER A 111 -2.86 8.59 -17.63
N LEU A 112 -1.53 8.50 -17.68
CA LEU A 112 -0.69 8.38 -16.47
C LEU A 112 -0.86 9.57 -15.53
N ALA A 113 -0.79 10.79 -16.06
CA ALA A 113 -0.97 12.00 -15.25
C ALA A 113 -2.36 12.07 -14.60
N ALA A 114 -3.41 11.68 -15.33
CA ALA A 114 -4.77 11.62 -14.79
C ALA A 114 -4.90 10.53 -13.72
N TRP A 115 -4.26 9.36 -13.92
CA TRP A 115 -4.21 8.28 -12.95
C TRP A 115 -3.52 8.69 -11.66
N ASP A 116 -2.33 9.28 -11.75
CA ASP A 116 -1.54 9.69 -10.60
C ASP A 116 -2.25 10.79 -9.82
N ALA A 117 -2.80 11.78 -10.51
CA ALA A 117 -3.57 12.85 -9.87
C ALA A 117 -4.82 12.31 -9.15
N ALA A 118 -5.58 11.43 -9.80
CA ALA A 118 -6.78 10.81 -9.21
C ALA A 118 -6.42 9.92 -8.01
N SER A 119 -5.36 9.12 -8.13
CA SER A 119 -4.88 8.21 -7.10
C SER A 119 -4.40 8.98 -5.87
N LEU A 120 -3.59 10.02 -6.07
CA LEU A 120 -3.09 10.90 -5.01
C LEU A 120 -4.24 11.64 -4.32
N ALA A 121 -5.19 12.19 -5.09
CA ALA A 121 -6.35 12.87 -4.55
C ALA A 121 -7.23 11.93 -3.71
N ALA A 122 -7.48 10.70 -4.19
CA ALA A 122 -8.25 9.70 -3.45
C ALA A 122 -7.57 9.33 -2.13
N PHE A 123 -6.26 9.08 -2.15
CA PHE A 123 -5.49 8.78 -0.95
C PHE A 123 -5.46 9.95 0.03
N TRP A 124 -5.25 11.16 -0.46
CA TRP A 124 -5.28 12.36 0.37
C TRP A 124 -6.65 12.60 1.03
N LEU A 125 -7.74 12.45 0.27
CA LEU A 125 -9.11 12.58 0.78
C LEU A 125 -9.44 11.51 1.85
N ALA A 126 -8.90 10.31 1.74
CA ALA A 126 -9.04 9.28 2.76
C ALA A 126 -8.16 9.57 3.98
N ALA A 127 -6.88 9.90 3.76
CA ALA A 127 -5.89 10.17 4.81
C ALA A 127 -6.27 11.35 5.69
N ARG A 128 -6.77 12.47 5.13
CA ARG A 128 -7.16 13.66 5.90
C ARG A 128 -8.23 13.41 6.95
N ARG A 129 -8.96 12.28 6.87
CA ARG A 129 -9.99 11.90 7.84
C ARG A 129 -9.40 11.24 9.09
N VAL A 130 -8.17 10.76 9.00
CA VAL A 130 -7.48 10.01 10.05
C VAL A 130 -6.22 10.71 10.56
N VAL A 131 -5.73 11.73 9.84
CA VAL A 131 -4.57 12.52 10.25
C VAL A 131 -4.95 13.47 11.40
N PRO A 132 -4.19 13.47 12.51
CA PRO A 132 -4.44 14.35 13.64
C PRO A 132 -4.36 15.84 13.27
N LYS A 133 -5.14 16.67 13.98
CA LYS A 133 -5.04 18.13 13.83
C LYS A 133 -3.61 18.59 14.17
N GLY A 134 -3.07 19.50 13.35
CA GLY A 134 -1.71 20.02 13.52
C GLY A 134 -0.63 19.27 12.73
N LEU A 135 -0.86 18.02 12.36
CA LEU A 135 0.05 17.31 11.43
C LEU A 135 -0.31 17.67 9.99
N PRO A 136 0.60 18.31 9.23
CA PRO A 136 0.31 18.65 7.84
C PRO A 136 0.09 17.40 7.00
N THR A 137 -1.10 17.23 6.45
CA THR A 137 -1.49 16.02 5.70
C THR A 137 -0.53 15.72 4.54
N PHE A 138 0.02 16.74 3.90
CA PHE A 138 0.97 16.54 2.79
C PHE A 138 2.26 15.83 3.23
N LEU A 139 2.77 16.08 4.44
CA LEU A 139 3.98 15.41 4.95
C LEU A 139 3.80 13.91 5.11
N VAL A 140 2.59 13.46 5.40
CA VAL A 140 2.30 12.04 5.59
C VAL A 140 1.80 11.36 4.32
N VAL A 141 1.12 12.11 3.46
CA VAL A 141 0.62 11.60 2.17
C VAL A 141 1.77 11.46 1.18
N LEU A 142 2.68 12.42 1.08
CA LEU A 142 3.85 12.35 0.19
C LEU A 142 5.01 11.56 0.84
N SER A 143 4.71 10.39 1.38
CA SER A 143 5.71 9.46 1.94
C SER A 143 6.59 8.83 0.84
N PRO A 144 7.73 8.21 1.21
CA PRO A 144 8.55 7.48 0.25
C PRO A 144 7.78 6.45 -0.58
N ALA A 145 6.87 5.69 0.05
CA ALA A 145 6.00 4.74 -0.66
C ALA A 145 5.08 5.43 -1.68
N THR A 146 4.53 6.59 -1.35
CA THR A 146 3.68 7.37 -2.27
C THR A 146 4.45 7.81 -3.50
N ILE A 147 5.67 8.33 -3.31
CA ILE A 147 6.50 8.80 -4.41
C ILE A 147 6.88 7.65 -5.33
N LEU A 148 7.26 6.51 -4.75
CA LEU A 148 7.51 5.29 -5.53
C LEU A 148 6.26 4.82 -6.28
N CYS A 149 5.09 4.87 -5.64
CA CYS A 149 3.82 4.53 -6.29
C CYS A 149 3.54 5.40 -7.51
N LEU A 150 3.72 6.71 -7.41
CA LEU A 150 3.55 7.65 -8.52
C LEU A 150 4.59 7.42 -9.62
N ASN A 151 5.84 7.15 -9.24
CA ASN A 151 6.91 6.91 -10.20
C ASN A 151 6.65 5.66 -11.07
N PHE A 152 6.10 4.60 -10.50
CA PHE A 152 5.74 3.37 -11.22
C PHE A 152 4.31 3.39 -11.78
N GLY A 153 3.54 4.45 -11.54
CA GLY A 153 2.12 4.55 -11.93
C GLY A 153 1.24 3.47 -11.29
N GLN A 154 1.57 3.06 -10.06
CA GLN A 154 0.97 1.90 -9.39
C GLN A 154 -0.41 2.19 -8.78
N THR A 155 -1.10 1.11 -8.43
CA THR A 155 -2.47 1.13 -7.86
C THR A 155 -2.51 1.36 -6.35
N SER A 156 -1.37 1.48 -5.69
CA SER A 156 -1.24 1.38 -4.24
C SER A 156 -1.90 2.53 -3.48
N LEU A 157 -1.95 3.73 -4.10
CA LEU A 157 -2.66 4.87 -3.50
C LEU A 157 -4.17 4.66 -3.50
N ILE A 158 -4.74 4.10 -4.58
CA ILE A 158 -6.15 3.72 -4.63
C ILE A 158 -6.44 2.60 -3.62
N SER A 159 -5.59 1.56 -3.58
CA SER A 159 -5.71 0.48 -2.59
C SER A 159 -5.65 1.01 -1.16
N GLY A 160 -4.73 1.92 -0.88
CA GLY A 160 -4.58 2.57 0.42
C GLY A 160 -5.80 3.41 0.81
N ALA A 161 -6.34 4.19 -0.13
CA ALA A 161 -7.57 4.94 0.08
C ALA A 161 -8.75 4.02 0.41
N LEU A 162 -8.92 2.96 -0.38
CA LEU A 162 -9.99 1.96 -0.15
C LEU A 162 -9.79 1.22 1.17
N PHE A 163 -8.55 0.90 1.55
CA PHE A 163 -8.23 0.28 2.84
C PHE A 163 -8.64 1.17 4.02
N LEU A 164 -8.29 2.45 3.98
CA LEU A 164 -8.69 3.42 5.00
C LEU A 164 -10.23 3.59 5.08
N MET A 165 -10.90 3.63 3.92
CA MET A 165 -12.36 3.69 3.86
C MET A 165 -13.02 2.41 4.39
N ALA A 166 -12.46 1.24 4.09
CA ALA A 166 -12.90 -0.06 4.59
C ALA A 166 -12.77 -0.12 6.12
N ALA A 167 -11.63 0.31 6.67
CA ALA A 167 -11.42 0.43 8.11
C ALA A 167 -12.41 1.39 8.78
N GLY A 168 -12.83 2.43 8.06
CA GLY A 168 -13.90 3.35 8.46
C GLY A 168 -15.32 2.75 8.40
N GLY A 169 -15.49 1.52 7.86
CA GLY A 169 -16.76 0.81 7.78
C GLY A 169 -17.43 0.82 6.40
N SER A 170 -16.72 1.22 5.34
CA SER A 170 -17.25 1.19 3.97
C SER A 170 -17.18 -0.22 3.37
N GLY A 171 -18.32 -0.91 3.30
CA GLY A 171 -18.42 -2.21 2.64
C GLY A 171 -18.13 -2.12 1.13
N ALA A 172 -18.57 -1.06 0.47
CA ALA A 172 -18.31 -0.85 -0.96
C ALA A 172 -16.79 -0.71 -1.24
N ALA A 173 -16.07 0.04 -0.40
CA ALA A 173 -14.61 0.15 -0.51
C ALA A 173 -13.92 -1.20 -0.31
N THR A 174 -14.39 -2.03 0.63
CA THR A 174 -13.88 -3.39 0.83
C THR A 174 -14.12 -4.27 -0.40
N GLY A 175 -15.30 -4.21 -1.00
CA GLY A 175 -15.61 -4.94 -2.24
C GLY A 175 -14.73 -4.48 -3.41
N LEU A 176 -14.54 -3.17 -3.57
CA LEU A 176 -13.64 -2.62 -4.59
C LEU A 176 -12.18 -3.05 -4.36
N LEU A 177 -11.73 -3.15 -3.11
CA LEU A 177 -10.35 -3.53 -2.78
C LEU A 177 -9.98 -4.96 -3.20
N THR A 178 -10.95 -5.79 -3.58
CA THR A 178 -10.73 -7.14 -4.12
C THR A 178 -9.96 -7.17 -5.45
N PHE A 179 -9.79 -6.00 -6.12
CA PHE A 179 -8.89 -5.93 -7.28
C PHE A 179 -7.41 -6.14 -6.90
N LYS A 180 -7.05 -5.91 -5.62
CA LYS A 180 -5.72 -6.17 -5.05
C LYS A 180 -5.87 -6.91 -3.71
N PRO A 181 -6.33 -8.17 -3.73
CA PRO A 181 -6.79 -8.89 -2.55
C PRO A 181 -5.70 -9.06 -1.48
N GLN A 182 -4.44 -9.18 -1.87
CA GLN A 182 -3.30 -9.31 -0.97
C GLN A 182 -3.11 -8.09 -0.06
N LEU A 183 -3.57 -6.91 -0.44
CA LEU A 183 -3.55 -5.72 0.41
C LEU A 183 -4.87 -5.54 1.19
N GLY A 184 -5.94 -6.17 0.71
CA GLY A 184 -7.28 -6.00 1.24
C GLY A 184 -7.70 -7.03 2.29
N PHE A 185 -7.01 -8.16 2.41
CA PHE A 185 -7.52 -9.27 3.23
C PHE A 185 -7.66 -8.93 4.71
N LEU A 186 -6.80 -8.07 5.28
CA LEU A 186 -6.96 -7.58 6.67
C LEU A 186 -7.98 -6.43 6.82
N ALA A 187 -8.44 -5.84 5.72
CA ALA A 187 -9.57 -4.91 5.76
C ALA A 187 -10.89 -5.63 6.09
N ALA A 188 -11.06 -6.89 5.68
CA ALA A 188 -12.26 -7.67 5.95
C ALA A 188 -12.51 -7.90 7.46
N PRO A 189 -11.53 -8.35 8.27
CA PRO A 189 -11.69 -8.40 9.73
C PRO A 189 -11.98 -7.05 10.38
N LEU A 190 -11.37 -5.96 9.90
CA LEU A 190 -11.71 -4.60 10.38
C LEU A 190 -13.16 -4.25 10.10
N LEU A 191 -13.67 -4.65 8.94
CA LEU A 191 -15.06 -4.43 8.57
C LEU A 191 -16.04 -5.25 9.43
N LEU A 192 -15.68 -6.50 9.80
CA LEU A 192 -16.47 -7.34 10.70
C LEU A 192 -16.73 -6.65 12.05
N LEU A 193 -15.75 -5.87 12.55
CA LEU A 193 -15.91 -5.09 13.78
C LEU A 193 -16.92 -3.94 13.66
N LYS A 194 -17.30 -3.55 12.44
CA LYS A 194 -18.28 -2.48 12.16
C LYS A 194 -19.72 -3.00 12.01
N GLY A 195 -19.91 -4.33 12.09
CA GLY A 195 -21.23 -4.96 12.08
C GLY A 195 -21.58 -5.65 10.74
N ARG A 196 -22.77 -6.24 10.71
CA ARG A 196 -23.18 -7.11 9.58
C ARG A 196 -23.48 -6.35 8.27
N LYS A 197 -24.09 -5.17 8.36
CA LYS A 197 -24.50 -4.40 7.17
C LYS A 197 -23.33 -4.05 6.24
N PRO A 198 -22.19 -3.50 6.71
CA PRO A 198 -21.02 -3.28 5.88
C PRO A 198 -20.48 -4.54 5.23
N VAL A 199 -20.50 -5.67 5.94
CA VAL A 199 -20.04 -6.98 5.41
C VAL A 199 -20.93 -7.44 4.26
N ILE A 200 -22.25 -7.37 4.40
CA ILE A 200 -23.21 -7.71 3.34
C ILE A 200 -22.96 -6.84 2.10
N ILE A 201 -22.74 -5.52 2.29
CA ILE A 201 -22.44 -4.60 1.18
C ILE A 201 -21.11 -4.99 0.52
N ALA A 202 -20.08 -5.37 1.29
CA ALA A 202 -18.79 -5.79 0.72
C ALA A 202 -18.93 -7.05 -0.13
N VAL A 203 -19.64 -8.06 0.36
CA VAL A 203 -19.93 -9.31 -0.38
C VAL A 203 -20.72 -9.01 -1.64
N ALA A 204 -21.79 -8.22 -1.54
CA ALA A 204 -22.61 -7.85 -2.68
C ALA A 204 -21.83 -7.08 -3.74
N ALA A 205 -20.98 -6.11 -3.33
CA ALA A 205 -20.12 -5.37 -4.23
C ALA A 205 -19.09 -6.28 -4.93
N THR A 206 -18.47 -7.19 -4.19
CA THR A 206 -17.50 -8.15 -4.76
C THR A 206 -18.19 -9.06 -5.79
N LEU A 207 -19.33 -9.66 -5.44
CA LEU A 207 -20.07 -10.53 -6.34
C LEU A 207 -20.57 -9.79 -7.59
N PHE A 208 -21.04 -8.55 -7.41
CA PHE A 208 -21.42 -7.69 -8.53
C PHE A 208 -20.24 -7.42 -9.48
N LEU A 209 -19.07 -7.07 -8.94
CA LEU A 209 -17.87 -6.82 -9.74
C LEU A 209 -17.41 -8.08 -10.50
N ILE A 210 -17.44 -9.24 -9.85
CA ILE A 210 -17.12 -10.53 -10.48
C ILE A 210 -18.09 -10.80 -11.62
N ALA A 211 -19.41 -10.73 -11.37
CA ALA A 211 -20.43 -11.01 -12.37
C ALA A 211 -20.37 -10.01 -13.52
N ALA A 212 -20.28 -8.71 -13.23
CA ALA A 212 -20.21 -7.67 -14.25
C ALA A 212 -18.94 -7.82 -15.13
N SER A 213 -17.79 -8.09 -14.52
CA SER A 213 -16.55 -8.28 -15.30
C SER A 213 -16.55 -9.58 -16.10
N GLN A 214 -17.20 -10.64 -15.62
CA GLN A 214 -17.37 -11.87 -16.39
C GLN A 214 -18.26 -11.61 -17.62
N LEU A 215 -19.33 -10.84 -17.46
CA LEU A 215 -20.25 -10.52 -18.57
C LEU A 215 -19.62 -9.59 -19.61
N VAL A 216 -18.79 -8.64 -19.16
CA VAL A 216 -18.20 -7.60 -20.05
C VAL A 216 -16.89 -8.04 -20.69
N PHE A 217 -16.01 -8.66 -19.90
CA PHE A 217 -14.65 -8.99 -20.33
C PHE A 217 -14.40 -10.50 -20.44
N GLY A 218 -15.12 -11.32 -19.65
CA GLY A 218 -14.77 -12.72 -19.48
C GLY A 218 -13.49 -12.92 -18.69
N HIS A 219 -12.72 -13.96 -19.06
CA HIS A 219 -11.34 -14.23 -18.62
C HIS A 219 -11.15 -14.61 -17.13
N TRP A 220 -12.21 -14.86 -16.35
CA TRP A 220 -12.03 -15.29 -14.96
C TRP A 220 -11.36 -16.66 -14.87
N TYR A 221 -11.69 -17.58 -15.79
CA TYR A 221 -11.01 -18.88 -15.86
C TYR A 221 -9.52 -18.72 -16.16
N ASP A 222 -9.18 -17.92 -17.14
CA ASP A 222 -7.78 -17.65 -17.53
C ASP A 222 -7.00 -16.98 -16.39
N PHE A 223 -7.63 -16.01 -15.70
CA PHE A 223 -7.02 -15.37 -14.52
C PHE A 223 -6.71 -16.39 -13.43
N LEU A 224 -7.66 -17.25 -13.08
CA LEU A 224 -7.49 -18.22 -11.99
C LEU A 224 -6.48 -19.32 -12.32
N THR A 225 -6.35 -19.71 -13.59
CA THR A 225 -5.45 -20.77 -14.01
C THR A 225 -4.06 -20.32 -14.39
N HIS A 226 -3.91 -19.13 -14.97
CA HIS A 226 -2.63 -18.65 -15.51
C HIS A 226 -2.00 -17.53 -14.67
N ALA A 227 -2.73 -16.46 -14.41
CA ALA A 227 -2.16 -15.30 -13.70
C ALA A 227 -1.79 -15.61 -12.25
N SER A 228 -2.61 -16.39 -11.54
CA SER A 228 -2.32 -16.80 -10.15
C SER A 228 -1.11 -17.72 -10.06
N GLY A 229 -0.95 -18.64 -11.01
CA GLY A 229 0.21 -19.53 -11.11
C GLY A 229 1.49 -18.79 -11.43
N TYR A 230 1.44 -17.81 -12.33
CA TYR A 230 2.59 -16.98 -12.66
C TYR A 230 3.08 -16.17 -11.45
N GLN A 231 2.17 -15.54 -10.70
CA GLN A 231 2.54 -14.81 -9.48
C GLN A 231 3.14 -15.72 -8.41
N ALA A 232 2.56 -16.89 -8.18
CA ALA A 232 3.10 -17.87 -7.23
C ALA A 232 4.51 -18.31 -7.65
N GLY A 233 4.75 -18.60 -8.93
CA GLY A 233 6.06 -18.92 -9.47
C GLY A 233 7.08 -17.82 -9.26
N GLN A 234 6.71 -16.55 -9.44
CA GLN A 234 7.59 -15.40 -9.18
C GLN A 234 8.00 -15.28 -7.71
N ILE A 235 7.08 -15.60 -6.77
CA ILE A 235 7.32 -15.48 -5.33
C ILE A 235 8.23 -16.59 -4.80
N PHE A 236 8.05 -17.82 -5.28
CA PHE A 236 8.68 -19.01 -4.70
C PHE A 236 9.85 -19.54 -5.55
N ASP A 237 10.10 -19.00 -6.73
CA ASP A 237 11.22 -19.40 -7.57
C ASP A 237 12.53 -18.80 -7.07
N GLU A 238 13.41 -19.65 -6.55
CA GLU A 238 14.69 -19.23 -5.97
C GLU A 238 15.66 -18.61 -6.98
N GLU A 239 15.58 -18.98 -8.25
CA GLU A 239 16.43 -18.44 -9.31
C GLU A 239 16.00 -17.03 -9.73
N LYS A 240 14.72 -16.68 -9.50
CA LYS A 240 14.15 -15.37 -9.82
C LYS A 240 14.18 -14.37 -8.67
N LYS A 241 14.88 -14.67 -7.58
CA LYS A 241 15.10 -13.73 -6.44
C LYS A 241 15.93 -12.51 -6.85
N ASN A 242 15.53 -11.87 -7.91
CA ASN A 242 16.11 -10.60 -8.30
C ASN A 242 15.50 -9.50 -7.45
N ILE A 243 16.34 -8.67 -6.83
CA ILE A 243 16.02 -7.53 -5.95
C ILE A 243 14.88 -6.65 -6.49
N TRP A 244 14.66 -6.66 -7.79
CA TRP A 244 13.67 -5.85 -8.49
C TRP A 244 12.21 -6.30 -8.33
N TYR A 245 11.98 -7.57 -7.96
CA TYR A 245 10.63 -8.15 -8.10
C TYR A 245 9.84 -8.28 -6.81
N ILE A 246 10.51 -8.37 -5.65
CA ILE A 246 9.76 -8.84 -4.50
C ILE A 246 10.21 -8.15 -3.23
N ILE A 247 9.57 -7.06 -2.98
CA ILE A 247 9.77 -6.32 -1.76
C ILE A 247 8.43 -6.24 -1.05
N GLY A 248 8.14 -7.19 -0.22
CA GLY A 248 6.91 -7.15 0.52
C GLY A 248 6.54 -8.45 1.19
N THR A 249 7.19 -9.55 0.85
CA THR A 249 6.94 -10.81 1.54
C THR A 249 8.20 -11.37 2.14
N THR A 250 8.08 -12.00 3.30
CA THR A 250 9.21 -12.64 3.96
C THR A 250 9.93 -13.68 3.10
N PRO A 251 9.26 -14.50 2.23
CA PRO A 251 9.97 -15.38 1.31
C PRO A 251 10.86 -14.64 0.33
N ALA A 252 10.32 -13.61 -0.29
CA ALA A 252 11.01 -12.81 -1.28
C ALA A 252 12.16 -11.98 -0.71
N MET A 253 12.09 -11.69 0.57
CA MET A 253 13.15 -10.99 1.30
C MET A 253 14.28 -11.93 1.77
N GLY A 254 14.36 -13.15 1.24
CA GLY A 254 15.42 -14.09 1.54
C GLY A 254 15.17 -15.01 2.73
N TYR A 255 14.03 -14.92 3.39
CA TYR A 255 13.69 -15.78 4.53
C TYR A 255 13.08 -17.13 4.11
N GLY A 256 12.68 -17.28 2.86
CA GLY A 256 12.02 -18.46 2.33
C GLY A 256 10.69 -18.81 3.02
N VAL A 257 10.13 -19.96 2.68
CA VAL A 257 8.83 -20.40 3.21
C VAL A 257 8.84 -20.56 4.73
N ARG A 258 9.94 -21.09 5.29
CA ARG A 258 10.07 -21.28 6.75
C ARG A 258 10.05 -19.94 7.49
N GLY A 259 10.80 -18.96 7.00
CA GLY A 259 10.81 -17.62 7.56
C GLY A 259 9.44 -16.96 7.45
N PHE A 260 8.77 -17.10 6.31
CA PHE A 260 7.41 -16.61 6.12
C PHE A 260 6.44 -17.19 7.16
N LEU A 261 6.46 -18.48 7.40
CA LEU A 261 5.60 -19.13 8.39
C LEU A 261 5.87 -18.62 9.82
N ILE A 262 7.14 -18.40 10.18
CA ILE A 262 7.50 -17.82 11.48
C ILE A 262 6.93 -16.40 11.60
N TYR A 263 7.15 -15.53 10.62
CA TYR A 263 6.64 -14.17 10.66
C TYR A 263 5.10 -14.12 10.62
N LEU A 264 4.46 -15.01 9.85
CA LEU A 264 3.01 -15.17 9.83
C LEU A 264 2.48 -15.45 11.25
N VAL A 265 3.06 -16.43 11.94
CA VAL A 265 2.62 -16.82 13.30
C VAL A 265 2.87 -15.70 14.29
N VAL A 266 4.09 -15.13 14.31
CA VAL A 266 4.47 -14.10 15.29
C VAL A 266 3.68 -12.81 15.04
N ALA A 267 3.55 -12.36 13.80
CA ALA A 267 2.76 -11.19 13.47
C ALA A 267 1.27 -11.37 13.82
N SER A 268 0.72 -12.57 13.59
CA SER A 268 -0.65 -12.89 13.97
C SER A 268 -0.85 -12.84 15.48
N ILE A 269 0.09 -13.38 16.28
CA ILE A 269 0.04 -13.31 17.75
C ILE A 269 0.08 -11.85 18.23
N VAL A 270 0.95 -11.04 17.64
CA VAL A 270 1.05 -9.60 17.97
C VAL A 270 -0.24 -8.87 17.58
N LEU A 271 -0.77 -9.16 16.38
CA LEU A 271 -1.98 -8.55 15.85
C LEU A 271 -3.23 -8.86 16.70
N ILE A 272 -3.36 -10.09 17.20
CA ILE A 272 -4.48 -10.51 18.05
C ILE A 272 -4.54 -9.68 19.35
N ARG A 273 -3.41 -9.20 19.86
CA ARG A 273 -3.35 -8.40 21.08
C ARG A 273 -3.93 -7.00 20.91
N ASN A 274 -3.76 -6.44 19.72
CA ASN A 274 -4.25 -5.08 19.43
C ASN A 274 -4.51 -4.93 17.93
N PHE A 275 -5.77 -5.11 17.54
CA PHE A 275 -6.18 -5.06 16.14
C PHE A 275 -6.83 -3.70 15.83
N ASN A 276 -6.20 -2.94 14.98
CA ASN A 276 -6.68 -1.66 14.47
C ASN A 276 -6.19 -1.44 13.03
N VAL A 277 -6.56 -0.32 12.41
CA VAL A 277 -6.21 -0.01 11.02
C VAL A 277 -4.69 0.01 10.77
N TRP A 278 -3.91 0.52 11.71
CA TRP A 278 -2.46 0.67 11.56
C TRP A 278 -1.73 -0.65 11.73
N THR A 279 -2.10 -1.41 12.76
CA THR A 279 -1.54 -2.75 12.99
C THR A 279 -1.93 -3.71 11.86
N ALA A 280 -3.16 -3.62 11.33
CA ALA A 280 -3.59 -4.40 10.18
C ALA A 280 -2.79 -4.04 8.91
N ALA A 281 -2.60 -2.75 8.62
CA ALA A 281 -1.80 -2.30 7.48
C ALA A 281 -0.37 -2.82 7.55
N THR A 282 0.29 -2.70 8.71
CA THR A 282 1.68 -3.18 8.91
C THR A 282 1.78 -4.69 8.85
N ALA A 283 0.86 -5.41 9.51
CA ALA A 283 0.84 -6.87 9.52
C ALA A 283 0.60 -7.46 8.11
N THR A 284 -0.12 -6.75 7.24
CA THR A 284 -0.33 -7.17 5.84
C THR A 284 0.99 -7.55 5.16
N PHE A 285 2.06 -6.78 5.37
CA PHE A 285 3.36 -7.05 4.75
C PHE A 285 4.17 -8.17 5.41
N LEU A 286 3.74 -8.67 6.55
CA LEU A 286 4.35 -9.83 7.23
C LEU A 286 3.62 -11.13 6.99
N ILE A 287 2.31 -11.06 6.72
CA ILE A 287 1.44 -12.24 6.59
C ILE A 287 0.88 -12.43 5.17
N SER A 288 0.99 -11.44 4.29
CA SER A 288 0.68 -11.59 2.87
C SER A 288 1.87 -12.25 2.15
N PRO A 289 1.65 -13.20 1.25
CA PRO A 289 2.71 -13.78 0.44
C PRO A 289 3.23 -12.81 -0.64
N TYR A 290 2.58 -11.67 -0.85
CA TYR A 290 2.88 -10.75 -1.94
C TYR A 290 2.54 -9.30 -1.59
N GLY A 291 3.48 -8.39 -1.87
CA GLY A 291 3.34 -6.94 -1.72
C GLY A 291 4.64 -6.25 -2.13
N PHE A 292 4.59 -4.96 -2.45
CA PHE A 292 5.76 -4.18 -2.86
C PHE A 292 5.99 -2.98 -1.95
N HIS A 293 7.18 -2.41 -2.04
CA HIS A 293 7.58 -1.23 -1.27
C HIS A 293 6.67 -0.02 -1.55
N TYR A 294 6.19 0.16 -2.78
CA TYR A 294 5.24 1.21 -3.13
C TYR A 294 3.82 0.95 -2.57
N ASP A 295 3.52 -0.28 -2.11
CA ASP A 295 2.25 -0.61 -1.46
C ASP A 295 2.17 -0.13 -0.01
N MET A 296 3.27 0.31 0.58
CA MET A 296 3.39 0.68 1.99
C MET A 296 2.86 2.08 2.33
N SER A 297 2.08 2.74 1.46
CA SER A 297 1.59 4.12 1.70
C SER A 297 0.79 4.26 3.00
N VAL A 298 -0.08 3.29 3.32
CA VAL A 298 -0.84 3.29 4.59
C VAL A 298 0.06 2.98 5.79
N VAL A 299 1.08 2.16 5.61
CA VAL A 299 2.09 1.86 6.64
C VAL A 299 2.87 3.12 6.99
N CYS A 300 3.38 3.82 6.00
CA CYS A 300 4.09 5.10 6.20
C CYS A 300 3.18 6.13 6.90
N LEU A 301 1.92 6.24 6.47
CA LEU A 301 0.93 7.11 7.10
C LEU A 301 0.75 6.75 8.58
N GLY A 302 0.62 5.47 8.92
CA GLY A 302 0.48 4.98 10.29
C GLY A 302 1.68 5.34 11.17
N PHE A 303 2.90 5.12 10.66
CA PHE A 303 4.12 5.47 11.42
C PHE A 303 4.33 6.98 11.56
N ALA A 304 3.98 7.77 10.55
CA ALA A 304 4.02 9.23 10.67
C ALA A 304 3.05 9.74 11.73
N ILE A 305 1.82 9.23 11.77
CA ILE A 305 0.84 9.57 12.81
C ILE A 305 1.33 9.12 14.19
N LEU A 306 1.92 7.93 14.28
CA LEU A 306 2.46 7.40 15.52
C LEU A 306 3.58 8.28 16.07
N LEU A 307 4.56 8.62 15.24
CA LEU A 307 5.67 9.50 15.61
C LEU A 307 5.18 10.89 16.04
N TYR A 308 4.20 11.45 15.35
CA TYR A 308 3.65 12.75 15.71
C TYR A 308 2.85 12.73 17.02
N THR A 309 2.02 11.69 17.21
CA THR A 309 1.05 11.67 18.29
C THR A 309 1.65 11.23 19.62
N TYR A 310 2.60 10.29 19.58
CA TYR A 310 3.09 9.62 20.80
C TYR A 310 4.57 9.90 21.10
N TRP A 311 5.19 10.82 20.39
CA TRP A 311 6.63 11.12 20.47
C TRP A 311 7.14 11.25 21.91
N ASP A 312 6.51 12.10 22.72
CA ASP A 312 6.99 12.43 24.07
C ASP A 312 6.96 11.21 25.02
N GLY A 313 6.02 10.29 24.80
CA GLY A 313 5.89 9.07 25.61
C GLY A 313 6.74 7.90 25.11
N MET A 314 7.41 8.02 23.94
CA MET A 314 8.17 6.93 23.34
C MET A 314 9.62 6.94 23.79
N PRO A 315 10.17 5.80 24.28
CA PRO A 315 11.61 5.65 24.49
C PRO A 315 12.35 5.65 23.13
N LEU A 316 13.66 5.95 23.18
CA LEU A 316 14.48 6.12 21.97
C LEU A 316 14.36 4.94 20.99
N TRP A 317 14.35 3.70 21.47
CA TRP A 317 14.25 2.52 20.61
C TRP A 317 12.95 2.46 19.83
N GLN A 318 11.81 2.90 20.41
CA GLN A 318 10.52 2.97 19.69
C GLN A 318 10.54 4.06 18.63
N ARG A 319 11.12 5.23 18.94
CA ARG A 319 11.26 6.33 17.98
C ARG A 319 12.12 5.89 16.78
N LEU A 320 13.25 5.23 17.04
CA LEU A 320 14.13 4.69 16.00
C LEU A 320 13.40 3.62 15.16
N THR A 321 12.74 2.67 15.80
CA THR A 321 11.99 1.63 15.10
C THR A 321 10.90 2.22 14.20
N ALA A 322 10.12 3.17 14.71
CA ALA A 322 9.06 3.81 13.94
C ALA A 322 9.61 4.63 12.76
N SER A 323 10.75 5.30 12.96
CA SER A 323 11.43 6.03 11.88
C SER A 323 11.96 5.10 10.78
N LEU A 324 12.58 3.98 11.18
CA LEU A 324 13.04 2.97 10.23
C LEU A 324 11.85 2.33 9.50
N ALA A 325 10.75 2.05 10.20
CA ALA A 325 9.54 1.50 9.59
C ALA A 325 8.89 2.48 8.59
N PHE A 326 8.93 3.78 8.85
CA PHE A 326 8.50 4.81 7.90
C PHE A 326 9.39 4.83 6.64
N LEU A 327 10.70 4.59 6.79
CA LEU A 327 11.67 4.56 5.70
C LEU A 327 11.79 3.19 5.01
N THR A 328 11.06 2.17 5.46
CA THR A 328 11.13 0.82 4.90
C THR A 328 11.04 0.76 3.38
N PRO A 329 10.18 1.56 2.69
CA PRO A 329 10.13 1.57 1.24
C PRO A 329 11.45 1.88 0.54
N ILE A 330 12.37 2.55 1.23
CA ILE A 330 13.72 2.85 0.75
C ILE A 330 14.72 1.82 1.24
N ILE A 331 14.65 1.45 2.52
CA ILE A 331 15.59 0.52 3.16
C ILE A 331 15.68 -0.80 2.39
N VAL A 332 14.60 -1.22 1.81
CA VAL A 332 14.52 -2.43 1.00
C VAL A 332 15.54 -2.49 -0.15
N TRP A 333 15.91 -1.35 -0.73
CA TRP A 333 16.91 -1.25 -1.81
C TRP A 333 18.35 -1.48 -1.34
N TYR A 334 18.60 -1.32 -0.04
CA TYR A 334 19.91 -1.58 0.57
C TYR A 334 20.04 -2.96 1.19
N GLY A 335 18.90 -3.63 1.42
CA GLY A 335 18.90 -4.99 1.95
C GLY A 335 17.50 -5.43 2.37
N THR A 336 16.95 -6.36 1.63
CA THR A 336 15.57 -6.87 1.83
C THR A 336 15.40 -7.55 3.19
N TRP A 337 16.44 -8.19 3.72
CA TRP A 337 16.39 -8.93 5.01
C TRP A 337 16.04 -8.06 6.22
N TRP A 338 16.35 -6.75 6.18
CA TRP A 338 16.06 -5.85 7.30
C TRP A 338 14.58 -5.50 7.41
N VAL A 339 13.84 -5.64 6.33
CA VAL A 339 12.43 -5.21 6.27
C VAL A 339 11.53 -6.02 7.20
N PRO A 340 11.49 -7.36 7.19
CA PRO A 340 10.62 -8.11 8.07
C PRO A 340 10.87 -7.87 9.56
N PRO A 341 12.11 -7.86 10.08
CA PRO A 341 12.33 -7.55 11.50
C PRO A 341 11.97 -6.10 11.85
N ILE A 342 12.26 -5.11 11.00
CA ILE A 342 11.85 -3.72 11.22
C ILE A 342 10.32 -3.62 11.27
N MET A 343 9.62 -4.25 10.33
CA MET A 343 8.17 -4.25 10.28
C MET A 343 7.54 -4.97 11.47
N LEU A 344 8.12 -6.07 11.93
CA LEU A 344 7.64 -6.79 13.11
C LEU A 344 7.83 -5.96 14.39
N LEU A 345 8.98 -5.34 14.58
CA LEU A 345 9.22 -4.42 15.69
C LEU A 345 8.31 -3.19 15.60
N GLY A 346 8.11 -2.65 14.40
CA GLY A 346 7.16 -1.56 14.15
C GLY A 346 5.73 -1.94 14.51
N LEU A 347 5.29 -3.12 14.10
CA LEU A 347 3.98 -3.66 14.49
C LEU A 347 3.85 -3.75 16.01
N PHE A 348 4.88 -4.23 16.70
CA PHE A 348 4.89 -4.30 18.16
C PHE A 348 4.78 -2.90 18.80
N VAL A 349 5.52 -1.90 18.30
CA VAL A 349 5.40 -0.51 18.77
C VAL A 349 3.99 0.04 18.55
N GLN A 350 3.39 -0.21 17.37
CA GLN A 350 2.01 0.21 17.09
C GLN A 350 1.00 -0.40 18.07
N THR A 351 1.20 -1.67 18.49
CA THR A 351 0.28 -2.30 19.47
C THR A 351 0.37 -1.69 20.88
N GLN A 352 1.47 -1.04 21.19
CA GLN A 352 1.65 -0.35 22.47
C GLN A 352 1.09 1.09 22.47
N CYS A 353 1.15 1.75 21.32
CA CYS A 353 0.79 3.16 21.22
C CYS A 353 -0.66 3.37 20.78
N PHE A 354 -1.11 2.66 19.73
CA PHE A 354 -2.45 2.86 19.21
C PHE A 354 -3.50 2.07 20.00
N PRO A 355 -4.66 2.69 20.31
CA PRO A 355 -5.80 1.94 20.85
C PRO A 355 -6.31 0.94 19.82
N GLY A 356 -6.72 -0.23 20.27
CA GLY A 356 -7.24 -1.28 19.39
C GLY A 356 -8.11 -2.26 20.15
N VAL A 357 -8.78 -3.13 19.39
CA VAL A 357 -9.62 -4.20 19.91
C VAL A 357 -8.74 -5.41 20.19
N GLN A 358 -8.80 -5.94 21.42
CA GLN A 358 -8.20 -7.24 21.72
C GLN A 358 -9.09 -8.35 21.15
N LEU A 359 -8.57 -9.11 20.19
CA LEU A 359 -9.29 -10.23 19.58
C LEU A 359 -9.29 -11.48 20.48
N ILE A 360 -8.56 -11.47 21.60
CA ILE A 360 -8.59 -12.55 22.59
C ILE A 360 -9.84 -12.35 23.45
N TRP A 361 -10.76 -13.28 23.31
CA TRP A 361 -12.00 -13.32 24.11
C TRP A 361 -11.67 -13.47 25.60
N LYS A 362 -11.79 -12.38 26.38
CA LYS A 362 -11.99 -12.49 27.81
C LYS A 362 -13.39 -13.08 28.02
N ARG A 363 -13.48 -14.28 28.59
CA ARG A 363 -14.76 -14.84 29.07
C ARG A 363 -15.42 -13.81 29.97
N GLY A 364 -16.44 -13.13 29.48
CA GLY A 364 -17.22 -12.13 30.23
C GLY A 364 -17.22 -10.77 29.54
N ARG A 365 -18.23 -10.55 28.71
CA ARG A 365 -18.72 -9.33 28.04
C ARG A 365 -17.72 -8.57 27.16
N PRO A 366 -18.09 -8.29 25.92
CA PRO A 366 -17.34 -7.36 25.09
C PRO A 366 -17.54 -5.95 25.66
N ALA A 367 -16.52 -5.40 26.29
CA ALA A 367 -16.44 -3.98 26.51
C ALA A 367 -16.10 -3.34 25.15
N LEU A 368 -17.11 -2.90 24.43
CA LEU A 368 -16.96 -1.90 23.38
C LEU A 368 -16.49 -0.62 24.08
N ALA A 369 -15.19 -0.41 24.16
CA ALA A 369 -14.67 0.89 24.51
C ALA A 369 -15.06 1.83 23.35
N GLU A 370 -16.02 2.69 23.60
CA GLU A 370 -16.35 3.83 22.75
C GLU A 370 -15.08 4.68 22.62
N VAL A 371 -14.48 4.64 21.46
CA VAL A 371 -13.48 5.63 21.07
C VAL A 371 -14.28 6.82 20.58
N ASN A 372 -14.55 7.76 21.48
CA ASN A 372 -14.96 9.09 21.10
C ASN A 372 -13.78 9.80 20.38
N PRO A 373 -14.08 10.56 19.30
CA PRO A 373 -13.11 11.16 18.39
C PRO A 373 -12.22 12.21 19.04
#